data_c159d11fe0f5ec141f40095107702615
#
_entry.id   c159d11fe0f5ec141f40095107702615
#
_cell.length_a   1.000
_cell.length_b   1.000
_cell.length_c   1.000
_cell.angle_alpha   90.00
_cell.angle_beta   90.00
_cell.angle_gamma   90.00
#
_symmetry.space_group_name_H-M   'P 1'
#
loop_
_entity.id
_entity.type
_entity.pdbx_description
1 polymer ?
#
loop_
_entity_poly.entity_id
_entity_poly.type
_entity_poly.pdbx_seq_one_letter_code
_entity_poly.pdbx_strand_id
1 'polypeptide(L)'
;MITSVFKKSTPINLFLVVILMLVFFFIHLFQDLTWTSSVVSILHKGGLFLIMLGSVFMANFIAKKNGLSKDSSYTILFYFLFLMFFPSVFGNTNLFLSNFFIILALRRLISLQSLKASKEKIFDASLWIFVASLFHFWCILYLVLVFISILFHVARDYRNWVLPFIAFFAVAIISIGISLIFSNDILGYLYENAVFDFDIDYFTNTYQNVAFSIYLTVALFFVISMFV
;
A
#
# COMPACT_ATOMS: atom_id res chain seq x y z
N MET A 1 29.22 2.08 -3.69
CA MET A 1 28.94 2.98 -4.80
C MET A 1 27.46 3.39 -4.90
N ILE A 2 26.50 2.58 -5.30
CA ILE A 2 25.06 2.96 -5.27
C ILE A 2 24.62 3.32 -3.84
N THR A 3 25.03 2.53 -2.86
CA THR A 3 24.74 2.75 -1.45
C THR A 3 25.27 4.11 -0.92
N SER A 4 26.40 4.60 -1.43
CA SER A 4 26.96 5.89 -1.00
C SER A 4 26.12 7.07 -1.49
N VAL A 5 25.55 6.98 -2.68
CA VAL A 5 24.67 8.01 -3.27
C VAL A 5 23.40 8.16 -2.43
N PHE A 6 22.73 7.05 -2.07
CA PHE A 6 21.48 7.05 -1.33
C PHE A 6 21.63 7.19 0.20
N LYS A 7 22.87 7.25 0.71
CA LYS A 7 23.17 7.46 2.13
C LYS A 7 22.69 8.82 2.63
N LYS A 8 22.68 9.84 1.77
CA LYS A 8 22.18 11.18 2.08
C LYS A 8 20.84 11.42 1.37
N SER A 9 19.91 12.08 2.06
CA SER A 9 18.64 12.50 1.48
C SER A 9 18.84 13.80 0.70
N THR A 10 19.20 13.68 -0.58
CA THR A 10 19.32 14.82 -1.48
C THR A 10 18.13 14.85 -2.44
N PRO A 11 17.69 16.05 -2.91
CA PRO A 11 16.64 16.15 -3.94
C PRO A 11 17.00 15.39 -5.21
N ILE A 12 18.31 15.30 -5.53
CA ILE A 12 18.83 14.59 -6.71
C ILE A 12 18.50 13.10 -6.64
N ASN A 13 18.68 12.48 -5.46
CA ASN A 13 18.38 11.05 -5.27
C ASN A 13 16.89 10.75 -5.45
N LEU A 14 16.03 11.66 -4.95
CA LEU A 14 14.59 11.55 -5.13
C LEU A 14 14.22 11.68 -6.61
N PHE A 15 14.77 12.68 -7.31
CA PHE A 15 14.54 12.90 -8.74
C PHE A 15 15.01 11.70 -9.58
N LEU A 16 16.17 11.11 -9.24
CA LEU A 16 16.69 9.92 -9.90
C LEU A 16 15.72 8.74 -9.80
N VAL A 17 15.18 8.46 -8.60
CA VAL A 17 14.22 7.37 -8.43
C VAL A 17 12.92 7.65 -9.18
N VAL A 18 12.43 8.89 -9.18
CA VAL A 18 11.24 9.27 -9.96
C VAL A 18 11.45 9.03 -11.46
N ILE A 19 12.63 9.38 -12.01
CA ILE A 19 12.97 9.09 -13.40
C ILE A 19 13.00 7.59 -13.66
N LEU A 20 13.64 6.82 -12.78
CA LEU A 20 13.67 5.35 -12.91
C LEU A 20 12.28 4.74 -12.89
N MET A 21 11.41 5.21 -11.99
CA MET A 21 10.01 4.79 -11.94
C MET A 21 9.25 5.12 -13.23
N LEU A 22 9.47 6.32 -13.76
CA LEU A 22 8.87 6.77 -15.02
C LEU A 22 9.33 5.88 -16.18
N VAL A 23 10.63 5.65 -16.32
CA VAL A 23 11.19 4.79 -17.36
C VAL A 23 10.61 3.38 -17.25
N PHE A 24 10.58 2.79 -16.07
CA PHE A 24 10.05 1.45 -15.86
C PHE A 24 8.55 1.35 -16.18
N PHE A 25 7.78 2.36 -15.76
CA PHE A 25 6.36 2.46 -16.06
C PHE A 25 6.10 2.55 -17.57
N PHE A 26 6.89 3.35 -18.30
CA PHE A 26 6.79 3.43 -19.76
C PHE A 26 7.19 2.11 -20.45
N ILE A 27 8.26 1.45 -20.00
CA ILE A 27 8.63 0.13 -20.53
C ILE A 27 7.46 -0.85 -20.42
N HIS A 28 6.77 -0.85 -19.27
CA HIS A 28 5.57 -1.68 -19.08
C HIS A 28 4.42 -1.26 -20.01
N LEU A 29 4.17 0.03 -20.18
CA LEU A 29 3.13 0.54 -21.08
C LEU A 29 3.38 0.20 -22.56
N PHE A 30 4.65 0.14 -22.99
CA PHE A 30 5.00 -0.24 -24.36
C PHE A 30 4.78 -1.72 -24.67
N GLN A 31 4.64 -2.58 -23.66
CA GLN A 31 4.29 -3.99 -23.87
C GLN A 31 2.84 -4.18 -24.31
N ASP A 32 1.96 -3.25 -23.94
CA ASP A 32 0.55 -3.26 -24.34
C ASP A 32 0.11 -1.85 -24.75
N LEU A 33 -0.02 -1.59 -26.05
CA LEU A 33 -0.35 -0.29 -26.61
C LEU A 33 -1.86 0.03 -26.58
N THR A 34 -2.69 -0.81 -25.97
CA THR A 34 -4.14 -0.59 -25.88
C THR A 34 -4.50 0.71 -25.15
N TRP A 35 -3.62 1.21 -24.27
CA TRP A 35 -3.81 2.46 -23.54
C TRP A 35 -3.86 3.71 -24.45
N THR A 36 -3.32 3.65 -25.67
CA THR A 36 -3.32 4.76 -26.63
C THR A 36 -4.65 4.88 -27.38
N SER A 37 -5.53 3.88 -27.27
CA SER A 37 -6.79 3.81 -28.01
C SER A 37 -7.81 4.89 -27.64
N SER A 38 -7.75 5.44 -26.43
CA SER A 38 -8.70 6.44 -25.92
C SER A 38 -8.04 7.43 -24.97
N VAL A 39 -8.52 8.68 -25.02
CA VAL A 39 -8.09 9.73 -24.07
C VAL A 39 -8.36 9.32 -22.62
N VAL A 40 -9.47 8.63 -22.37
CA VAL A 40 -9.82 8.12 -21.03
C VAL A 40 -8.78 7.12 -20.54
N SER A 41 -8.31 6.21 -21.40
CA SER A 41 -7.27 5.23 -21.08
C SER A 41 -5.94 5.91 -20.75
N ILE A 42 -5.58 6.96 -21.48
CA ILE A 42 -4.36 7.75 -21.21
C ILE A 42 -4.46 8.43 -19.84
N LEU A 43 -5.59 9.10 -19.55
CA LEU A 43 -5.82 9.74 -18.26
C LEU A 43 -5.81 8.72 -17.10
N HIS A 44 -6.40 7.55 -17.31
CA HIS A 44 -6.40 6.47 -16.33
C HIS A 44 -4.97 6.01 -16.01
N LYS A 45 -4.14 5.73 -17.01
CA LYS A 45 -2.74 5.32 -16.80
C LYS A 45 -1.91 6.45 -16.17
N GLY A 46 -2.13 7.70 -16.59
CA GLY A 46 -1.51 8.88 -15.94
C GLY A 46 -1.90 9.00 -14.46
N GLY A 47 -3.17 8.80 -14.13
CA GLY A 47 -3.67 8.76 -12.75
C GLY A 47 -3.01 7.66 -11.91
N LEU A 48 -2.83 6.46 -12.47
CA LEU A 48 -2.12 5.36 -11.81
C LEU A 48 -0.66 5.73 -11.50
N PHE A 49 0.03 6.35 -12.43
CA PHE A 49 1.39 6.82 -12.20
C PHE A 49 1.47 7.83 -11.07
N LEU A 50 0.51 8.77 -11.00
CA LEU A 50 0.43 9.74 -9.90
C LEU A 50 0.17 9.08 -8.55
N ILE A 51 -0.70 8.07 -8.49
CA ILE A 51 -0.98 7.29 -7.26
C ILE A 51 0.28 6.54 -6.83
N MET A 52 1.00 5.93 -7.77
CA MET A 52 2.27 5.26 -7.51
C MET A 52 3.31 6.22 -6.93
N LEU A 53 3.51 7.38 -7.54
CA LEU A 53 4.37 8.43 -7.01
C LEU A 53 3.93 8.89 -5.62
N GLY A 54 2.62 9.13 -5.44
CA GLY A 54 2.04 9.51 -4.15
C GLY A 54 2.34 8.49 -3.06
N SER A 55 2.27 7.20 -3.38
CA SER A 55 2.60 6.10 -2.46
C SER A 55 4.07 6.14 -2.01
N VAL A 56 4.99 6.32 -2.96
CA VAL A 56 6.44 6.43 -2.65
C VAL A 56 6.74 7.64 -1.78
N PHE A 57 6.19 8.82 -2.15
CA PHE A 57 6.40 10.03 -1.37
C PHE A 57 5.81 9.92 0.03
N MET A 58 4.62 9.31 0.16
CA MET A 58 4.00 9.10 1.44
C MET A 58 4.79 8.12 2.31
N ALA A 59 5.29 7.02 1.75
CA ALA A 59 6.16 6.08 2.47
C ALA A 59 7.44 6.76 2.98
N ASN A 60 8.09 7.58 2.14
CA ASN A 60 9.25 8.35 2.53
C ASN A 60 8.94 9.39 3.63
N PHE A 61 7.81 10.08 3.49
CA PHE A 61 7.35 11.04 4.50
C PHE A 61 7.13 10.35 5.86
N ILE A 62 6.50 9.17 5.87
CA ILE A 62 6.27 8.39 7.10
C ILE A 62 7.61 8.02 7.73
N ALA A 63 8.53 7.46 6.94
CA ALA A 63 9.84 7.03 7.43
C ALA A 63 10.64 8.18 8.03
N LYS A 64 10.69 9.33 7.37
CA LYS A 64 11.41 10.52 7.87
C LYS A 64 10.76 11.15 9.08
N LYS A 65 9.44 11.37 9.04
CA LYS A 65 8.70 12.05 10.12
C LYS A 65 8.79 11.28 11.44
N ASN A 66 8.86 9.96 11.38
CA ASN A 66 8.89 9.10 12.57
C ASN A 66 10.31 8.63 12.94
N GLY A 67 11.34 9.16 12.28
CA GLY A 67 12.72 8.83 12.58
C GLY A 67 13.13 7.38 12.26
N LEU A 68 12.30 6.67 11.44
CA LEU A 68 12.56 5.28 11.04
C LEU A 68 13.76 5.17 10.09
N SER A 69 14.02 6.20 9.30
CA SER A 69 15.23 6.33 8.50
C SER A 69 15.94 7.61 8.90
N LYS A 70 17.26 7.52 9.12
CA LYS A 70 18.11 8.71 9.24
C LYS A 70 18.01 9.50 7.93
N ASP A 71 18.82 10.54 7.72
CA ASP A 71 18.82 11.38 6.52
C ASP A 71 19.23 10.62 5.24
N SER A 72 18.59 9.47 5.00
CA SER A 72 18.86 8.60 3.85
C SER A 72 17.67 8.52 2.90
N SER A 73 17.93 8.22 1.63
CA SER A 73 16.93 7.99 0.59
C SER A 73 16.65 6.51 0.33
N TYR A 74 17.10 5.62 1.22
CA TYR A 74 16.92 4.17 1.03
C TYR A 74 15.45 3.74 0.97
N THR A 75 14.58 4.39 1.74
CA THR A 75 13.13 4.06 1.73
C THR A 75 12.54 4.15 0.33
N ILE A 76 12.87 5.21 -0.40
CA ILE A 76 12.37 5.43 -1.77
C ILE A 76 12.98 4.41 -2.72
N LEU A 77 14.28 4.14 -2.59
CA LEU A 77 14.99 3.19 -3.42
C LEU A 77 14.43 1.78 -3.23
N PHE A 78 14.27 1.31 -1.99
CA PHE A 78 13.73 -0.01 -1.71
C PHE A 78 12.27 -0.16 -2.16
N TYR A 79 11.45 0.86 -1.96
CA TYR A 79 10.08 0.84 -2.45
C TYR A 79 10.04 0.61 -3.97
N PHE A 80 10.86 1.35 -4.71
CA PHE A 80 10.97 1.21 -6.15
C PHE A 80 11.50 -0.18 -6.56
N LEU A 81 12.56 -0.68 -5.91
CA LEU A 81 13.12 -1.99 -6.20
C LEU A 81 12.10 -3.11 -5.97
N PHE A 82 11.36 -3.07 -4.84
CA PHE A 82 10.30 -4.05 -4.59
C PHE A 82 9.18 -3.98 -5.64
N LEU A 83 8.84 -2.78 -6.09
CA LEU A 83 7.86 -2.62 -7.15
C LEU A 83 8.32 -3.26 -8.47
N MET A 84 9.61 -3.17 -8.80
CA MET A 84 10.19 -3.79 -9.99
C MET A 84 10.17 -5.32 -9.94
N PHE A 85 10.19 -5.93 -8.75
CA PHE A 85 10.12 -7.39 -8.62
C PHE A 85 8.76 -7.97 -9.04
N PHE A 86 7.71 -7.16 -9.03
CA PHE A 86 6.34 -7.60 -9.33
C PHE A 86 5.71 -6.79 -10.47
N PRO A 87 6.18 -6.94 -11.72
CA PRO A 87 5.67 -6.16 -12.86
C PRO A 87 4.17 -6.38 -13.11
N SER A 88 3.62 -7.55 -12.75
CA SER A 88 2.20 -7.85 -12.87
C SER A 88 1.29 -6.89 -12.12
N VAL A 89 1.80 -6.23 -11.08
CA VAL A 89 1.07 -5.20 -10.32
C VAL A 89 0.68 -4.03 -11.21
N PHE A 90 1.50 -3.66 -12.21
CA PHE A 90 1.22 -2.54 -13.12
C PHE A 90 -0.04 -2.73 -13.98
N GLY A 91 -0.45 -3.97 -14.20
CA GLY A 91 -1.72 -4.30 -14.87
C GLY A 91 -2.96 -4.11 -13.99
N ASN A 92 -2.81 -4.04 -12.67
CA ASN A 92 -3.93 -4.06 -11.73
C ASN A 92 -4.08 -2.74 -10.97
N THR A 93 -5.02 -1.91 -11.42
CA THR A 93 -5.35 -0.61 -10.82
C THR A 93 -5.75 -0.72 -9.35
N ASN A 94 -6.51 -1.78 -9.01
CA ASN A 94 -7.05 -1.96 -7.67
C ASN A 94 -5.94 -2.19 -6.64
N LEU A 95 -4.85 -2.87 -7.04
CA LEU A 95 -3.69 -3.08 -6.17
C LEU A 95 -2.96 -1.77 -5.85
N PHE A 96 -2.82 -0.85 -6.82
CA PHE A 96 -2.21 0.46 -6.55
C PHE A 96 -3.06 1.32 -5.62
N LEU A 97 -4.37 1.35 -5.85
CA LEU A 97 -5.30 2.10 -4.99
C LEU A 97 -5.30 1.53 -3.57
N SER A 98 -5.44 0.22 -3.42
CA SER A 98 -5.42 -0.42 -2.10
C SER A 98 -4.10 -0.16 -1.37
N ASN A 99 -2.95 -0.30 -2.04
CA ASN A 99 -1.64 0.00 -1.47
C ASN A 99 -1.53 1.45 -0.98
N PHE A 100 -2.01 2.41 -1.77
CA PHE A 100 -2.00 3.82 -1.36
C PHE A 100 -2.80 4.05 -0.07
N PHE A 101 -4.02 3.49 0.02
CA PHE A 101 -4.85 3.61 1.22
C PHE A 101 -4.24 2.89 2.43
N ILE A 102 -3.59 1.73 2.25
CA ILE A 102 -2.85 1.05 3.32
C ILE A 102 -1.70 1.93 3.83
N ILE A 103 -0.96 2.61 2.96
CA ILE A 103 0.10 3.53 3.40
C ILE A 103 -0.48 4.70 4.20
N LEU A 104 -1.66 5.23 3.83
CA LEU A 104 -2.35 6.25 4.62
C LEU A 104 -2.75 5.71 6.01
N ALA A 105 -3.24 4.48 6.09
CA ALA A 105 -3.55 3.82 7.36
C ALA A 105 -2.30 3.66 8.23
N LEU A 106 -1.20 3.15 7.67
CA LEU A 106 0.08 3.00 8.38
C LEU A 106 0.60 4.33 8.92
N ARG A 107 0.46 5.42 8.16
CA ARG A 107 0.80 6.76 8.64
C ARG A 107 0.07 7.11 9.94
N ARG A 108 -1.22 6.79 10.02
CA ARG A 108 -2.03 7.05 11.23
C ARG A 108 -1.61 6.15 12.39
N LEU A 109 -1.38 4.86 12.13
CA LEU A 109 -0.97 3.90 13.15
C LEU A 109 0.39 4.25 13.76
N ILE A 110 1.39 4.54 12.95
CA ILE A 110 2.73 4.91 13.45
C ILE A 110 2.65 6.22 14.24
N SER A 111 1.81 7.19 13.83
CA SER A 111 1.65 8.44 14.56
C SER A 111 0.92 8.28 15.91
N LEU A 112 0.35 7.10 16.20
CA LEU A 112 -0.33 6.81 17.47
C LEU A 112 0.62 6.88 18.67
N GLN A 113 1.92 6.63 18.47
CA GLN A 113 2.96 6.77 19.49
C GLN A 113 2.93 8.12 20.20
N SER A 114 2.49 9.19 19.54
CA SER A 114 2.40 10.53 20.14
C SER A 114 1.27 10.71 21.14
N LEU A 115 0.36 9.74 21.24
CA LEU A 115 -0.85 9.72 22.09
C LEU A 115 -1.81 10.93 21.89
N LYS A 116 -1.49 11.86 21.00
CA LYS A 116 -2.35 13.01 20.69
C LYS A 116 -3.45 12.57 19.72
N ALA A 117 -4.70 12.91 20.03
CA ALA A 117 -5.87 12.58 19.22
C ALA A 117 -5.93 11.08 18.82
N SER A 118 -5.68 10.18 19.79
CA SER A 118 -5.56 8.74 19.52
C SER A 118 -6.83 8.14 18.92
N LYS A 119 -8.01 8.60 19.36
CA LYS A 119 -9.30 8.12 18.85
C LYS A 119 -9.47 8.42 17.36
N GLU A 120 -9.18 9.64 16.94
CA GLU A 120 -9.24 10.05 15.54
C GLU A 120 -8.27 9.22 14.67
N LYS A 121 -7.06 8.98 15.18
CA LYS A 121 -6.06 8.20 14.45
C LYS A 121 -6.45 6.74 14.26
N ILE A 122 -7.06 6.12 15.27
CA ILE A 122 -7.55 4.74 15.19
C ILE A 122 -8.70 4.66 14.20
N PHE A 123 -9.66 5.60 14.31
CA PHE A 123 -10.78 5.66 13.38
C PHE A 123 -10.31 5.85 11.94
N ASP A 124 -9.44 6.85 11.68
CA ASP A 124 -8.90 7.12 10.35
C ASP A 124 -8.13 5.93 9.77
N ALA A 125 -7.28 5.28 10.60
CA ALA A 125 -6.51 4.11 10.16
C ALA A 125 -7.45 2.98 9.75
N SER A 126 -8.45 2.68 10.57
CA SER A 126 -9.44 1.64 10.28
C SER A 126 -10.26 1.98 9.04
N LEU A 127 -10.67 3.25 8.90
CA LEU A 127 -11.41 3.73 7.73
C LEU A 127 -10.60 3.52 6.44
N TRP A 128 -9.31 3.89 6.42
CA TRP A 128 -8.46 3.70 5.24
C TRP A 128 -8.26 2.22 4.90
N ILE A 129 -8.16 1.33 5.90
CA ILE A 129 -8.07 -0.11 5.68
C ILE A 129 -9.37 -0.65 5.05
N PHE A 130 -10.53 -0.25 5.56
CA PHE A 130 -11.80 -0.67 4.96
C PHE A 130 -12.00 -0.10 3.55
N VAL A 131 -11.58 1.14 3.29
CA VAL A 131 -11.57 1.68 1.92
C VAL A 131 -10.63 0.87 1.02
N ALA A 132 -9.43 0.52 1.50
CA ALA A 132 -8.50 -0.33 0.77
C ALA A 132 -9.10 -1.71 0.44
N SER A 133 -9.88 -2.29 1.37
CA SER A 133 -10.51 -3.59 1.18
C SER A 133 -11.62 -3.58 0.12
N LEU A 134 -12.20 -2.42 -0.21
CA LEU A 134 -13.12 -2.30 -1.36
C LEU A 134 -12.41 -2.49 -2.70
N PHE A 135 -11.13 -2.16 -2.80
CA PHE A 135 -10.32 -2.36 -4.01
C PHE A 135 -9.65 -3.72 -4.04
N HIS A 136 -9.19 -4.20 -2.88
CA HIS A 136 -8.58 -5.52 -2.74
C HIS A 136 -8.97 -6.11 -1.39
N PHE A 137 -9.87 -7.09 -1.40
CA PHE A 137 -10.54 -7.64 -0.21
C PHE A 137 -9.55 -8.01 0.92
N TRP A 138 -8.43 -8.63 0.58
CA TRP A 138 -7.44 -9.11 1.56
C TRP A 138 -6.74 -8.01 2.36
N CYS A 139 -6.89 -6.74 1.97
CA CYS A 139 -6.41 -5.62 2.77
C CYS A 139 -7.09 -5.53 4.15
N ILE A 140 -8.23 -6.19 4.35
CA ILE A 140 -8.91 -6.27 5.66
C ILE A 140 -8.01 -6.89 6.74
N LEU A 141 -7.05 -7.75 6.38
CA LEU A 141 -6.11 -8.35 7.31
C LEU A 141 -5.21 -7.33 8.02
N TYR A 142 -5.01 -6.14 7.42
CA TYR A 142 -4.27 -5.05 8.07
C TYR A 142 -4.98 -4.50 9.32
N LEU A 143 -6.26 -4.84 9.57
CA LEU A 143 -6.93 -4.54 10.83
C LEU A 143 -6.21 -5.16 12.04
N VAL A 144 -5.52 -6.27 11.86
CA VAL A 144 -4.68 -6.86 12.91
C VAL A 144 -3.66 -5.84 13.43
N LEU A 145 -3.04 -5.02 12.54
CA LEU A 145 -2.11 -3.97 12.95
C LEU A 145 -2.79 -2.85 13.74
N VAL A 146 -4.08 -2.57 13.46
CA VAL A 146 -4.85 -1.60 14.26
C VAL A 146 -5.01 -2.12 15.69
N PHE A 147 -5.45 -3.35 15.85
CA PHE A 147 -5.63 -3.96 17.17
C PHE A 147 -4.32 -4.08 17.95
N ILE A 148 -3.24 -4.47 17.29
CA ILE A 148 -1.89 -4.49 17.88
C ILE A 148 -1.49 -3.08 18.33
N SER A 149 -1.72 -2.06 17.51
CA SER A 149 -1.40 -0.67 17.85
C SER A 149 -2.22 -0.15 19.04
N ILE A 150 -3.51 -0.51 19.12
CA ILE A 150 -4.36 -0.20 20.27
C ILE A 150 -3.79 -0.86 21.53
N LEU A 151 -3.45 -2.13 21.45
CA LEU A 151 -2.92 -2.91 22.57
C LEU A 151 -1.63 -2.30 23.14
N PHE A 152 -0.71 -1.87 22.30
CA PHE A 152 0.56 -1.32 22.77
C PHE A 152 0.48 0.13 23.27
N HIS A 153 -0.43 0.95 22.72
CA HIS A 153 -0.40 2.39 23.00
C HIS A 153 -1.56 2.87 23.87
N VAL A 154 -2.76 2.33 23.69
CA VAL A 154 -4.00 2.92 24.25
C VAL A 154 -5.02 1.88 24.75
N ALA A 155 -4.55 0.70 25.16
CA ALA A 155 -5.40 -0.43 25.56
C ALA A 155 -6.35 -0.12 26.75
N ARG A 156 -5.99 0.84 27.60
CA ARG A 156 -6.73 1.16 28.83
C ARG A 156 -8.12 1.75 28.60
N ASP A 157 -8.35 2.43 27.46
CA ASP A 157 -9.65 2.99 27.12
C ASP A 157 -10.40 2.02 26.20
N TYR A 158 -11.44 1.36 26.73
CA TYR A 158 -12.27 0.42 25.97
C TYR A 158 -12.91 1.05 24.73
N ARG A 159 -13.12 2.37 24.74
CA ARG A 159 -13.69 3.12 23.59
C ARG A 159 -12.81 2.99 22.34
N ASN A 160 -11.49 2.84 22.51
CA ASN A 160 -10.57 2.67 21.37
C ASN A 160 -10.82 1.37 20.62
N TRP A 161 -11.28 0.32 21.30
CA TRP A 161 -11.59 -0.98 20.70
C TRP A 161 -12.86 -0.99 19.85
N VAL A 162 -13.76 -0.03 20.11
CA VAL A 162 -15.03 0.11 19.35
C VAL A 162 -14.83 0.90 18.05
N LEU A 163 -13.81 1.76 17.98
CA LEU A 163 -13.60 2.64 16.83
C LEU A 163 -13.42 1.93 15.48
N PRO A 164 -12.70 0.78 15.36
CA PRO A 164 -12.63 0.05 14.13
C PRO A 164 -14.00 -0.43 13.61
N PHE A 165 -14.88 -0.83 14.52
CA PHE A 165 -16.25 -1.24 14.14
C PHE A 165 -17.07 -0.06 13.64
N ILE A 166 -16.94 1.11 14.27
CA ILE A 166 -17.61 2.34 13.80
C ILE A 166 -17.10 2.71 12.41
N ALA A 167 -15.79 2.60 12.15
CA ALA A 167 -15.21 2.83 10.82
C ALA A 167 -15.74 1.84 9.78
N PHE A 168 -15.90 0.56 10.15
CA PHE A 168 -16.52 -0.45 9.30
C PHE A 168 -17.93 -0.04 8.86
N PHE A 169 -18.81 0.29 9.82
CA PHE A 169 -20.16 0.70 9.50
C PHE A 169 -20.21 1.98 8.65
N ALA A 170 -19.32 2.94 8.90
CA ALA A 170 -19.23 4.16 8.10
C ALA A 170 -18.90 3.83 6.63
N VAL A 171 -17.88 3.01 6.38
CA VAL A 171 -17.50 2.61 5.01
C VAL A 171 -18.59 1.75 4.37
N ALA A 172 -19.20 0.82 5.11
CA ALA A 172 -20.28 -0.03 4.61
C ALA A 172 -21.50 0.80 4.17
N ILE A 173 -21.93 1.77 4.96
CA ILE A 173 -23.06 2.64 4.62
C ILE A 173 -22.73 3.47 3.37
N ILE A 174 -21.53 4.04 3.28
CA ILE A 174 -21.12 4.84 2.13
C ILE A 174 -21.05 3.94 0.87
N SER A 175 -20.46 2.74 0.97
CA SER A 175 -20.33 1.84 -0.17
C SER A 175 -21.67 1.33 -0.68
N ILE A 176 -22.60 1.00 0.23
CA ILE A 176 -23.98 0.64 -0.14
C ILE A 176 -24.69 1.84 -0.80
N GLY A 177 -24.53 3.04 -0.27
CA GLY A 177 -25.10 4.25 -0.88
C GLY A 177 -24.60 4.49 -2.30
N ILE A 178 -23.30 4.32 -2.54
CA ILE A 178 -22.69 4.42 -3.87
C ILE A 178 -23.24 3.31 -4.80
N SER A 179 -23.35 2.07 -4.30
CA SER A 179 -23.90 0.95 -5.06
C SER A 179 -25.32 1.22 -5.55
N LEU A 180 -26.17 1.76 -4.69
CA LEU A 180 -27.55 2.10 -5.03
C LEU A 180 -27.63 3.20 -6.11
N ILE A 181 -26.73 4.19 -6.07
CA ILE A 181 -26.71 5.28 -7.06
C ILE A 181 -26.25 4.80 -8.43
N PHE A 182 -25.23 3.94 -8.48
CA PHE A 182 -24.63 3.47 -9.73
C PHE A 182 -25.18 2.12 -10.21
N SER A 183 -26.13 1.54 -9.49
CA SER A 183 -26.74 0.21 -9.80
C SER A 183 -25.68 -0.90 -9.91
N ASN A 184 -24.61 -0.81 -9.14
CA ASN A 184 -23.53 -1.80 -9.12
C ASN A 184 -23.76 -2.81 -7.99
N ASP A 185 -23.50 -4.08 -8.24
CA ASP A 185 -23.51 -5.13 -7.23
C ASP A 185 -22.16 -5.19 -6.49
N ILE A 186 -21.99 -4.33 -5.45
CA ILE A 186 -20.79 -4.35 -4.62
C ILE A 186 -20.66 -5.66 -3.83
N LEU A 187 -21.77 -6.26 -3.40
CA LEU A 187 -21.72 -7.51 -2.62
C LEU A 187 -21.23 -8.66 -3.48
N GLY A 188 -21.74 -8.80 -4.71
CA GLY A 188 -21.24 -9.77 -5.68
C GLY A 188 -19.75 -9.57 -5.99
N TYR A 189 -19.34 -8.33 -6.24
CA TYR A 189 -17.94 -7.98 -6.46
C TYR A 189 -17.04 -8.35 -5.27
N LEU A 190 -17.44 -8.05 -4.03
CA LEU A 190 -16.66 -8.42 -2.83
C LEU A 190 -16.61 -9.93 -2.65
N TYR A 191 -17.69 -10.63 -2.91
CA TYR A 191 -17.73 -12.09 -2.83
C TYR A 191 -16.78 -12.75 -3.82
N GLU A 192 -16.77 -12.32 -5.08
CA GLU A 192 -15.86 -12.82 -6.11
C GLU A 192 -14.38 -12.57 -5.75
N ASN A 193 -14.07 -11.40 -5.17
CA ASN A 193 -12.71 -11.04 -4.78
C ASN A 193 -12.29 -11.63 -3.41
N ALA A 194 -13.21 -12.19 -2.64
CA ALA A 194 -12.93 -12.84 -1.36
C ALA A 194 -12.49 -14.31 -1.51
N VAL A 195 -12.62 -14.88 -2.71
CA VAL A 195 -12.26 -16.28 -2.95
C VAL A 195 -10.76 -16.47 -2.73
N PHE A 196 -10.41 -17.48 -1.95
CA PHE A 196 -9.05 -17.95 -1.78
C PHE A 196 -8.68 -18.86 -2.94
N ASP A 197 -7.70 -18.47 -3.72
CA ASP A 197 -7.03 -19.34 -4.65
C ASP A 197 -5.70 -19.78 -4.01
N PHE A 198 -5.63 -21.07 -3.63
CA PHE A 198 -4.40 -21.68 -3.11
C PHE A 198 -3.56 -22.34 -4.20
N ASP A 199 -3.99 -22.26 -5.46
CA ASP A 199 -3.25 -22.79 -6.59
C ASP A 199 -2.02 -21.92 -6.87
N ILE A 200 -0.96 -22.20 -6.13
CA ILE A 200 0.34 -21.56 -6.36
C ILE A 200 1.01 -22.30 -7.52
N ASP A 201 0.90 -21.76 -8.70
CA ASP A 201 1.55 -22.29 -9.87
C ASP A 201 3.05 -21.96 -9.85
N TYR A 202 3.83 -22.88 -9.27
CA TYR A 202 5.28 -22.73 -9.15
C TYR A 202 6.04 -22.85 -10.50
N PHE A 203 5.40 -23.35 -11.53
CA PHE A 203 6.06 -23.72 -12.78
C PHE A 203 5.82 -22.72 -13.91
N THR A 204 4.66 -22.10 -14.00
CA THR A 204 4.34 -21.19 -15.11
C THR A 204 4.95 -19.80 -14.95
N ASN A 205 5.24 -19.35 -13.73
CA ASN A 205 5.76 -18.00 -13.52
C ASN A 205 7.01 -17.97 -12.63
N THR A 206 8.10 -18.57 -13.12
CA THR A 206 9.39 -18.71 -12.42
C THR A 206 9.91 -17.36 -11.90
N TYR A 207 9.72 -16.27 -12.67
CA TYR A 207 10.16 -14.94 -12.27
C TYR A 207 9.46 -14.46 -11.00
N GLN A 208 8.13 -14.59 -10.91
CA GLN A 208 7.35 -14.18 -9.72
C GLN A 208 7.70 -15.02 -8.50
N ASN A 209 7.93 -16.33 -8.68
CA ASN A 209 8.32 -17.23 -7.61
C ASN A 209 9.70 -16.89 -7.05
N VAL A 210 10.66 -16.56 -7.90
CA VAL A 210 11.99 -16.10 -7.47
C VAL A 210 11.88 -14.75 -6.74
N ALA A 211 11.10 -13.80 -7.27
CA ALA A 211 10.90 -12.51 -6.64
C ALA A 211 10.24 -12.65 -5.24
N PHE A 212 9.24 -13.52 -5.11
CA PHE A 212 8.60 -13.84 -3.84
C PHE A 212 9.56 -14.48 -2.85
N SER A 213 10.40 -15.42 -3.29
CA SER A 213 11.41 -16.07 -2.45
C SER A 213 12.44 -15.06 -1.92
N ILE A 214 12.90 -14.14 -2.77
CA ILE A 214 13.80 -13.05 -2.35
C ILE A 214 13.13 -12.16 -1.32
N TYR A 215 11.87 -11.74 -1.58
CA TYR A 215 11.11 -10.92 -0.64
C TYR A 215 10.95 -11.61 0.72
N LEU A 216 10.56 -12.87 0.73
CA LEU A 216 10.35 -13.64 1.95
C LEU A 216 11.66 -13.80 2.74
N THR A 217 12.77 -14.07 2.05
CA THR A 217 14.10 -14.18 2.68
C THR A 217 14.51 -12.87 3.35
N VAL A 218 14.33 -11.73 2.66
CA VAL A 218 14.63 -10.40 3.20
C VAL A 218 13.73 -10.10 4.39
N ALA A 219 12.42 -10.38 4.29
CA ALA A 219 11.46 -10.16 5.38
C ALA A 219 11.82 -10.99 6.62
N LEU A 220 12.14 -12.29 6.45
CA LEU A 220 12.58 -13.17 7.53
C LEU A 220 13.87 -12.65 8.19
N PHE A 221 14.85 -12.20 7.39
CA PHE A 221 16.09 -11.63 7.92
C PHE A 221 15.80 -10.42 8.81
N PHE A 222 14.90 -9.52 8.39
CA PHE A 222 14.53 -8.38 9.23
C PHE A 222 13.80 -8.80 10.50
N VAL A 223 12.88 -9.76 10.43
CA VAL A 223 12.19 -10.27 11.62
C VAL A 223 13.20 -10.87 12.61
N ILE A 224 14.12 -11.70 12.15
CA ILE A 224 15.15 -12.31 13.01
C ILE A 224 16.04 -11.22 13.62
N SER A 225 16.45 -10.21 12.85
CA SER A 225 17.29 -9.10 13.35
C SER A 225 16.61 -8.23 14.41
N MET A 226 15.29 -8.30 14.57
CA MET A 226 14.56 -7.59 15.64
C MET A 226 14.60 -8.34 16.97
N PHE A 227 14.92 -9.65 16.96
CA PHE A 227 15.00 -10.48 18.16
C PHE A 227 16.42 -10.70 18.66
N VAL A 228 17.41 -10.27 17.92
CA VAL A 228 18.84 -10.32 18.27
C VAL A 228 19.30 -8.92 18.68
#